data_5b3ba2154a56b89317ada1183b1abb3a
#
_entry.id   5b3ba2154a56b89317ada1183b1abb3a
#
_cell.length_a   1.000
_cell.length_b   1.000
_cell.length_c   1.000
_cell.angle_alpha   90.00
_cell.angle_beta   90.00
_cell.angle_gamma   90.00
#
_symmetry.space_group_name_H-M   'P 1'
#
loop_
_entity.id
_entity.type
_entity.pdbx_description
1 polymer ?
#
loop_
_entity_poly.entity_id
_entity_poly.type
_entity_poly.pdbx_seq_one_letter_code
_entity_poly.pdbx_strand_id
1 'polypeptide(L)'
;MAVKKSELYSTLWKCCDELRGGMDASQYKDYVLVILFVKYISDKKRNDEGFDIDIPDGCYFEDFVALKGNPNIGEEMNKKMAALAEANQLGGVFVADFEDDTKLGKGKDKVETLSKLIAVFQNENLDFSKNRAADDDLIGDAYEYLMKNFATESGKSKGQFYTPAEVSRVMAKVIGLGNA
;
A
#
# COMPACT_ATOMS: atom_id res chain seq x y z
N MET A 1 1.35 20.45 -3.69
CA MET A 1 1.46 19.98 -5.10
C MET A 1 0.96 18.56 -5.11
N ALA A 2 0.25 18.09 -6.15
CA ALA A 2 -0.20 16.69 -6.21
C ALA A 2 1.02 15.73 -6.29
N VAL A 3 0.91 14.54 -5.72
CA VAL A 3 1.96 13.51 -5.75
C VAL A 3 2.20 13.08 -7.20
N LYS A 4 3.45 13.09 -7.63
CA LYS A 4 3.82 12.61 -8.96
C LYS A 4 4.05 11.09 -8.95
N LYS A 5 3.69 10.42 -10.04
CA LYS A 5 3.92 8.96 -10.19
C LYS A 5 5.38 8.56 -9.96
N SER A 6 6.35 9.39 -10.39
CA SER A 6 7.77 9.14 -10.16
C SER A 6 8.17 9.14 -8.68
N GLU A 7 7.57 10.02 -7.89
CA GLU A 7 7.80 10.10 -6.44
C GLU A 7 7.17 8.90 -5.72
N LEU A 8 5.94 8.54 -6.11
CA LEU A 8 5.27 7.33 -5.63
C LEU A 8 6.13 6.09 -5.90
N TYR A 9 6.57 5.88 -7.13
CA TYR A 9 7.37 4.72 -7.51
C TYR A 9 8.72 4.65 -6.78
N SER A 10 9.39 5.80 -6.61
CA SER A 10 10.63 5.87 -5.83
C SER A 10 10.40 5.46 -4.37
N THR A 11 9.28 5.88 -3.78
CA THR A 11 8.90 5.51 -2.41
C THR A 11 8.57 4.04 -2.28
N LEU A 12 7.78 3.49 -3.20
CA LEU A 12 7.45 2.07 -3.21
C LEU A 12 8.70 1.19 -3.32
N TRP A 13 9.68 1.62 -4.11
CA TRP A 13 10.95 0.92 -4.23
C TRP A 13 11.74 0.92 -2.92
N LYS A 14 11.81 2.05 -2.23
CA LYS A 14 12.43 2.14 -0.89
C LYS A 14 11.73 1.22 0.11
N CYS A 15 10.40 1.14 0.09
CA CYS A 15 9.66 0.20 0.94
C CYS A 15 10.08 -1.25 0.68
N CYS A 16 10.21 -1.63 -0.59
CA CYS A 16 10.66 -2.97 -0.96
C CYS A 16 12.08 -3.24 -0.46
N ASP A 17 12.99 -2.26 -0.53
CA ASP A 17 14.35 -2.39 -0.02
C ASP A 17 14.39 -2.64 1.49
N GLU A 18 13.53 -1.99 2.28
CA GLU A 18 13.43 -2.22 3.74
C GLU A 18 12.91 -3.61 4.11
N LEU A 19 12.15 -4.25 3.22
CA LEU A 19 11.59 -5.59 3.42
C LEU A 19 12.48 -6.71 2.88
N ARG A 20 13.56 -6.38 2.14
CA ARG A 20 14.48 -7.36 1.58
C ARG A 20 15.18 -8.18 2.66
N GLY A 21 15.31 -9.47 2.40
CA GLY A 21 16.00 -10.43 3.27
C GLY A 21 15.09 -11.21 4.22
N GLY A 22 13.85 -10.77 4.44
CA GLY A 22 12.89 -11.46 5.30
C GLY A 22 11.81 -12.24 4.54
N MET A 23 11.50 -11.84 3.31
CA MET A 23 10.40 -12.46 2.55
C MET A 23 10.66 -12.46 1.03
N ASP A 24 9.88 -13.23 0.30
CA ASP A 24 9.87 -13.25 -1.17
C ASP A 24 9.37 -11.91 -1.74
N ALA A 25 9.95 -11.49 -2.87
CA ALA A 25 9.60 -10.23 -3.53
C ALA A 25 8.09 -10.11 -3.81
N SER A 26 7.42 -11.21 -4.15
CA SER A 26 5.97 -11.22 -4.40
C SER A 26 5.12 -10.91 -3.16
N GLN A 27 5.67 -11.06 -1.97
CA GLN A 27 5.00 -10.79 -0.70
C GLN A 27 5.14 -9.35 -0.22
N TYR A 28 6.17 -8.61 -0.68
CA TYR A 28 6.38 -7.19 -0.31
C TYR A 28 5.16 -6.32 -0.63
N LYS A 29 4.50 -6.60 -1.75
CA LYS A 29 3.35 -5.82 -2.19
C LYS A 29 2.25 -5.73 -1.14
N ASP A 30 1.98 -6.83 -0.42
CA ASP A 30 0.87 -6.90 0.53
C ASP A 30 1.10 -5.92 1.69
N TYR A 31 2.31 -5.85 2.22
CA TYR A 31 2.70 -4.93 3.29
C TYR A 31 2.76 -3.47 2.81
N VAL A 32 3.40 -3.24 1.67
CA VAL A 32 3.59 -1.90 1.11
C VAL A 32 2.26 -1.28 0.70
N LEU A 33 1.37 -2.06 0.05
CA LEU A 33 0.06 -1.58 -0.39
C LEU A 33 -0.87 -1.26 0.78
N VAL A 34 -0.82 -2.03 1.86
CA VAL A 34 -1.61 -1.74 3.06
C VAL A 34 -1.22 -0.39 3.67
N ILE A 35 0.07 -0.12 3.86
CA ILE A 35 0.53 1.16 4.42
C ILE A 35 0.25 2.32 3.46
N LEU A 36 0.45 2.12 2.15
CA LEU A 36 0.08 3.10 1.13
C LEU A 36 -1.42 3.43 1.20
N PHE A 37 -2.27 2.40 1.31
CA PHE A 37 -3.72 2.58 1.42
C PHE A 37 -4.08 3.43 2.64
N VAL A 38 -3.56 3.07 3.83
CA VAL A 38 -3.81 3.84 5.06
C VAL A 38 -3.37 5.29 4.91
N LYS A 39 -2.17 5.53 4.35
CA LYS A 39 -1.67 6.87 4.08
C LYS A 39 -2.58 7.64 3.13
N TYR A 40 -2.99 7.01 2.02
CA TYR A 40 -3.86 7.61 1.01
C TYR A 40 -5.21 8.01 1.58
N ILE A 41 -5.91 7.09 2.27
CA ILE A 41 -7.25 7.39 2.83
C ILE A 41 -7.17 8.45 3.94
N SER A 42 -6.12 8.43 4.77
CA SER A 42 -5.91 9.42 5.82
C SER A 42 -5.70 10.83 5.26
N ASP A 43 -4.88 10.96 4.22
CA ASP A 43 -4.64 12.25 3.56
C ASP A 43 -5.91 12.75 2.83
N LYS A 44 -6.68 11.86 2.21
CA LYS A 44 -7.93 12.21 1.52
C LYS A 44 -8.99 12.69 2.49
N LYS A 45 -9.26 11.94 3.55
CA LYS A 45 -10.32 12.26 4.52
C LYS A 45 -10.10 13.61 5.21
N ARG A 46 -8.85 14.06 5.38
CA ARG A 46 -8.56 15.38 5.97
C ARG A 46 -9.05 16.57 5.16
N ASN A 47 -9.15 16.44 3.84
CA ASN A 47 -9.48 17.53 2.93
C ASN A 47 -10.78 17.32 2.18
N ASP A 48 -11.43 16.19 2.39
CA ASP A 48 -12.69 15.82 1.73
C ASP A 48 -13.57 15.05 2.74
N GLU A 49 -14.48 15.77 3.40
CA GLU A 49 -15.44 15.19 4.34
C GLU A 49 -16.41 14.21 3.65
N GLY A 50 -16.62 14.38 2.34
CA GLY A 50 -17.44 13.51 1.51
C GLY A 50 -16.75 12.24 1.00
N PHE A 51 -15.48 12.02 1.39
CA PHE A 51 -14.76 10.80 1.02
C PHE A 51 -15.38 9.57 1.67
N ASP A 52 -15.81 8.60 0.85
CA ASP A 52 -16.69 7.49 1.23
C ASP A 52 -16.07 6.44 2.16
N ILE A 53 -14.77 6.52 2.46
CA ILE A 53 -14.11 5.60 3.38
C ILE A 53 -14.25 6.09 4.81
N ASP A 54 -14.75 5.24 5.69
CA ASP A 54 -14.81 5.50 7.12
C ASP A 54 -13.50 5.09 7.80
N ILE A 55 -12.89 6.03 8.53
CA ILE A 55 -11.67 5.79 9.29
C ILE A 55 -12.02 5.86 10.78
N PRO A 56 -12.04 4.72 11.49
CA PRO A 56 -12.26 4.70 12.94
C PRO A 56 -11.20 5.51 13.68
N ASP A 57 -11.56 6.01 14.86
CA ASP A 57 -10.62 6.70 15.75
C ASP A 57 -9.41 5.81 16.04
N GLY A 58 -8.23 6.38 15.93
CA GLY A 58 -6.98 5.66 16.13
C GLY A 58 -6.52 4.82 14.93
N CYS A 59 -7.15 4.96 13.75
CA CYS A 59 -6.79 4.23 12.51
C CYS A 59 -6.26 5.14 11.39
N TYR A 60 -5.98 6.40 11.68
CA TYR A 60 -5.30 7.29 10.73
C TYR A 60 -3.81 6.96 10.60
N PHE A 61 -3.18 7.39 9.53
CA PHE A 61 -1.76 7.11 9.30
C PHE A 61 -0.86 7.59 10.45
N GLU A 62 -1.19 8.70 11.11
CA GLU A 62 -0.48 9.20 12.29
C GLU A 62 -0.50 8.23 13.46
N ASP A 63 -1.58 7.46 13.60
CA ASP A 63 -1.69 6.45 14.64
C ASP A 63 -0.78 5.24 14.36
N PHE A 64 -0.49 4.96 13.09
CA PHE A 64 0.54 3.98 12.72
C PHE A 64 1.95 4.56 12.96
N VAL A 65 2.16 5.84 12.67
CA VAL A 65 3.43 6.52 12.97
C VAL A 65 3.74 6.48 14.48
N ALA A 66 2.73 6.65 15.33
CA ALA A 66 2.88 6.59 16.79
C ALA A 66 3.28 5.19 17.31
N LEU A 67 3.09 4.13 16.52
CA LEU A 67 3.50 2.77 16.88
C LEU A 67 4.99 2.50 16.67
N LYS A 68 5.73 3.37 16.01
CA LYS A 68 7.15 3.14 15.74
C LYS A 68 7.93 2.94 17.05
N GLY A 69 8.71 1.87 17.09
CA GLY A 69 9.46 1.48 18.28
C GLY A 69 8.65 0.75 19.35
N ASN A 70 7.32 0.58 19.18
CA ASN A 70 6.50 -0.19 20.12
C ASN A 70 6.80 -1.70 19.95
N PRO A 71 7.10 -2.44 21.05
CA PRO A 71 7.32 -3.88 20.99
C PRO A 71 6.15 -4.68 20.38
N ASN A 72 4.91 -4.18 20.50
CA ASN A 72 3.70 -4.81 20.00
C ASN A 72 3.22 -4.19 18.67
N ILE A 73 4.11 -3.54 17.92
CA ILE A 73 3.75 -2.80 16.70
C ILE A 73 2.93 -3.64 15.71
N GLY A 74 3.31 -4.90 15.49
CA GLY A 74 2.60 -5.78 14.55
C GLY A 74 1.18 -6.09 14.98
N GLU A 75 0.98 -6.46 16.25
CA GLU A 75 -0.35 -6.71 16.82
C GLU A 75 -1.26 -5.47 16.72
N GLU A 76 -0.72 -4.30 17.08
CA GLU A 76 -1.47 -3.05 17.02
C GLU A 76 -1.79 -2.63 15.57
N MET A 77 -0.89 -2.86 14.63
CA MET A 77 -1.18 -2.65 13.21
C MET A 77 -2.29 -3.58 12.71
N ASN A 78 -2.25 -4.88 13.06
CA ASN A 78 -3.29 -5.83 12.70
C ASN A 78 -4.66 -5.42 13.27
N LYS A 79 -4.73 -4.96 14.54
CA LYS A 79 -5.97 -4.47 15.16
C LYS A 79 -6.55 -3.26 14.40
N LYS A 80 -5.71 -2.28 14.06
CA LYS A 80 -6.14 -1.10 13.31
C LYS A 80 -6.64 -1.47 11.92
N MET A 81 -5.96 -2.39 11.23
CA MET A 81 -6.41 -2.88 9.92
C MET A 81 -7.72 -3.65 10.00
N ALA A 82 -7.92 -4.45 11.05
CA ALA A 82 -9.19 -5.14 11.28
C ALA A 82 -10.34 -4.14 11.50
N ALA A 83 -10.14 -3.10 12.31
CA ALA A 83 -11.12 -2.05 12.53
C ALA A 83 -11.48 -1.28 11.24
N LEU A 84 -10.49 -0.93 10.41
CA LEU A 84 -10.70 -0.32 9.10
C LEU A 84 -11.50 -1.24 8.16
N ALA A 85 -11.16 -2.52 8.14
CA ALA A 85 -11.87 -3.51 7.32
C ALA A 85 -13.32 -3.68 7.75
N GLU A 86 -13.59 -3.72 9.05
CA GLU A 86 -14.94 -3.85 9.59
C GLU A 86 -15.80 -2.62 9.28
N ALA A 87 -15.28 -1.43 9.52
CA ALA A 87 -15.99 -0.18 9.26
C ALA A 87 -16.40 0.00 7.78
N ASN A 88 -15.62 -0.56 6.85
CA ASN A 88 -15.82 -0.39 5.42
C ASN A 88 -16.27 -1.66 4.69
N GLN A 89 -16.63 -2.73 5.39
CA GLN A 89 -17.02 -4.02 4.81
C GLN A 89 -15.95 -4.61 3.87
N LEU A 90 -14.66 -4.37 4.16
CA LEU A 90 -13.50 -4.83 3.39
C LEU A 90 -12.94 -6.16 3.93
N GLY A 91 -13.79 -7.04 4.43
CA GLY A 91 -13.39 -8.35 4.95
C GLY A 91 -12.59 -9.16 3.94
N GLY A 92 -11.40 -9.63 4.32
CA GLY A 92 -10.52 -10.44 3.46
C GLY A 92 -9.71 -9.65 2.41
N VAL A 93 -9.83 -8.33 2.36
CA VAL A 93 -9.05 -7.48 1.42
C VAL A 93 -7.61 -7.33 1.88
N PHE A 94 -7.40 -7.19 3.18
CA PHE A 94 -6.06 -7.03 3.75
C PHE A 94 -5.48 -8.39 4.13
N VAL A 95 -4.50 -8.84 3.35
CA VAL A 95 -3.87 -10.17 3.51
C VAL A 95 -2.54 -10.10 4.28
N ALA A 96 -2.01 -8.90 4.54
CA ALA A 96 -0.77 -8.71 5.26
C ALA A 96 -0.98 -9.00 6.76
N ASP A 97 -0.21 -9.94 7.30
CA ASP A 97 -0.13 -10.19 8.74
C ASP A 97 1.15 -9.56 9.29
N PHE A 98 1.01 -8.48 10.05
CA PHE A 98 2.13 -7.76 10.64
C PHE A 98 2.75 -8.48 11.86
N GLU A 99 2.20 -9.62 12.27
CA GLU A 99 2.76 -10.51 13.28
C GLU A 99 3.52 -11.72 12.70
N ASP A 100 3.59 -11.86 11.38
CA ASP A 100 4.31 -12.96 10.73
C ASP A 100 5.83 -12.88 10.98
N ASP A 101 6.29 -13.60 12.00
CA ASP A 101 7.70 -13.68 12.37
C ASP A 101 8.60 -14.26 11.28
N THR A 102 8.04 -15.06 10.39
CA THR A 102 8.82 -15.71 9.32
C THR A 102 9.17 -14.73 8.20
N LYS A 103 8.36 -13.71 8.01
CA LYS A 103 8.53 -12.68 6.99
C LYS A 103 9.18 -11.43 7.52
N LEU A 104 8.77 -10.97 8.70
CA LEU A 104 9.16 -9.67 9.26
C LEU A 104 10.30 -9.74 10.28
N GLY A 105 10.76 -10.95 10.62
CA GLY A 105 11.70 -11.16 11.71
C GLY A 105 11.01 -11.20 13.08
N LYS A 106 11.80 -11.39 14.15
CA LYS A 106 11.29 -11.53 15.52
C LYS A 106 11.74 -10.40 16.43
N GLY A 107 10.89 -10.06 17.38
CA GLY A 107 11.23 -9.12 18.44
C GLY A 107 11.70 -7.78 17.88
N LYS A 108 12.96 -7.41 18.18
CA LYS A 108 13.51 -6.12 17.75
C LYS A 108 13.59 -5.95 16.23
N ASP A 109 13.89 -7.03 15.50
CA ASP A 109 14.01 -6.98 14.04
C ASP A 109 12.65 -6.64 13.39
N LYS A 110 11.54 -7.25 13.87
CA LYS A 110 10.18 -6.93 13.44
C LYS A 110 9.86 -5.45 13.71
N VAL A 111 10.12 -5.00 14.93
CA VAL A 111 9.87 -3.59 15.32
C VAL A 111 10.64 -2.62 14.43
N GLU A 112 11.91 -2.92 14.15
CA GLU A 112 12.75 -2.10 13.29
C GLU A 112 12.25 -2.09 11.86
N THR A 113 11.95 -3.26 11.28
CA THR A 113 11.44 -3.41 9.91
C THR A 113 10.12 -2.63 9.71
N LEU A 114 9.15 -2.82 10.60
CA LEU A 114 7.87 -2.14 10.51
C LEU A 114 8.00 -0.62 10.76
N SER A 115 8.85 -0.22 11.70
CA SER A 115 9.11 1.21 11.95
C SER A 115 9.76 1.90 10.75
N LYS A 116 10.69 1.24 10.05
CA LYS A 116 11.30 1.75 8.83
C LYS A 116 10.30 1.82 7.68
N LEU A 117 9.47 0.79 7.51
CA LEU A 117 8.42 0.76 6.50
C LEU A 117 7.47 1.94 6.67
N ILE A 118 6.97 2.19 7.88
CA ILE A 118 6.11 3.35 8.18
C ILE A 118 6.87 4.66 7.88
N ALA A 119 8.15 4.76 8.29
CA ALA A 119 8.95 5.98 8.12
C ALA A 119 9.14 6.37 6.65
N VAL A 120 9.19 5.42 5.72
CA VAL A 120 9.28 5.73 4.27
C VAL A 120 8.06 6.52 3.79
N PHE A 121 6.87 6.23 4.33
CA PHE A 121 5.63 6.94 3.97
C PHE A 121 5.44 8.27 4.70
N GLN A 122 6.30 8.62 5.64
CA GLN A 122 6.32 9.95 6.28
C GLN A 122 6.98 11.05 5.41
N ASN A 123 7.34 10.72 4.18
CA ASN A 123 7.92 11.68 3.24
C ASN A 123 6.90 12.79 2.93
N GLU A 124 7.28 14.06 3.16
CA GLU A 124 6.45 15.24 2.90
C GLU A 124 6.01 15.38 1.44
N ASN A 125 6.75 14.78 0.50
CA ASN A 125 6.38 14.75 -0.91
C ASN A 125 5.23 13.76 -1.22
N LEU A 126 4.87 12.88 -0.27
CA LEU A 126 3.74 11.96 -0.35
C LEU A 126 2.51 12.53 0.37
N ASP A 127 2.03 13.66 -0.08
CA ASP A 127 0.78 14.26 0.38
C ASP A 127 -0.32 14.05 -0.67
N PHE A 128 -1.16 13.05 -0.44
CA PHE A 128 -2.25 12.69 -1.35
C PHE A 128 -3.48 13.60 -1.23
N SER A 129 -3.51 14.51 -0.27
CA SER A 129 -4.62 15.42 -0.01
C SER A 129 -4.99 16.29 -1.22
N LYS A 130 -4.02 16.57 -2.09
CA LYS A 130 -4.15 17.45 -3.26
C LYS A 130 -4.40 16.70 -4.57
N ASN A 131 -4.40 15.36 -4.55
CA ASN A 131 -4.72 14.57 -5.73
C ASN A 131 -6.23 14.47 -5.90
N ARG A 132 -6.76 14.74 -7.10
CA ARG A 132 -8.19 14.57 -7.37
C ARG A 132 -8.50 13.09 -7.54
N ALA A 133 -9.53 12.60 -6.86
CA ALA A 133 -9.92 11.20 -6.88
C ALA A 133 -10.38 10.70 -8.28
N ALA A 134 -10.80 11.61 -9.15
CA ALA A 134 -11.37 11.27 -10.46
C ALA A 134 -10.34 11.02 -11.57
N ASP A 135 -9.10 11.51 -11.41
CA ASP A 135 -8.12 11.52 -12.51
C ASP A 135 -6.91 10.61 -12.31
N ASP A 136 -6.66 10.12 -11.08
CA ASP A 136 -5.46 9.36 -10.76
C ASP A 136 -5.79 8.11 -9.93
N ASP A 137 -5.79 6.94 -10.54
CA ASP A 137 -5.80 5.65 -9.85
C ASP A 137 -4.38 5.34 -9.29
N LEU A 138 -3.99 6.14 -8.28
CA LEU A 138 -2.65 6.02 -7.67
C LEU A 138 -2.42 4.66 -6.98
N ILE A 139 -3.47 4.05 -6.44
CA ILE A 139 -3.38 2.73 -5.81
C ILE A 139 -3.22 1.65 -6.89
N GLY A 140 -4.00 1.71 -7.97
CA GLY A 140 -3.85 0.83 -9.12
C GLY A 140 -2.49 0.98 -9.80
N ASP A 141 -2.02 2.21 -10.01
CA ASP A 141 -0.66 2.49 -10.52
C ASP A 141 0.44 1.90 -9.61
N ALA A 142 0.29 2.03 -8.30
CA ALA A 142 1.21 1.44 -7.32
C ALA A 142 1.24 -0.08 -7.41
N TYR A 143 0.06 -0.70 -7.48
CA TYR A 143 -0.08 -2.14 -7.64
C TYR A 143 0.61 -2.62 -8.92
N GLU A 144 0.32 -2.00 -10.07
CA GLU A 144 0.94 -2.36 -11.35
C GLU A 144 2.46 -2.21 -11.32
N TYR A 145 2.96 -1.12 -10.73
CA TYR A 145 4.39 -0.88 -10.58
C TYR A 145 5.06 -1.99 -9.78
N LEU A 146 4.50 -2.36 -8.62
CA LEU A 146 5.02 -3.42 -7.77
C LEU A 146 5.00 -4.77 -8.50
N MET A 147 3.87 -5.12 -9.15
CA MET A 147 3.74 -6.37 -9.88
C MET A 147 4.74 -6.49 -11.04
N LYS A 148 4.98 -5.39 -11.78
CA LYS A 148 5.96 -5.34 -12.86
C LYS A 148 7.39 -5.61 -12.37
N ASN A 149 7.77 -5.03 -11.23
CA ASN A 149 9.11 -5.18 -10.68
C ASN A 149 9.32 -6.56 -10.06
N PHE A 150 8.33 -7.07 -9.31
CA PHE A 150 8.40 -8.41 -8.70
C PHE A 150 8.43 -9.53 -9.73
N ALA A 151 7.69 -9.40 -10.84
CA ALA A 151 7.79 -10.35 -11.95
C ALA A 151 9.20 -10.40 -12.53
N THR A 152 9.89 -9.28 -12.55
CA THR A 152 11.29 -9.19 -13.03
C THR A 152 12.26 -9.82 -12.03
N GLU A 153 12.11 -9.56 -10.72
CA GLU A 153 12.98 -10.10 -9.67
C GLU A 153 12.82 -11.63 -9.50
N SER A 154 11.60 -12.14 -9.61
CA SER A 154 11.31 -13.57 -9.47
C SER A 154 11.67 -14.41 -10.69
N GLY A 155 12.16 -13.79 -11.79
CA GLY A 155 12.50 -14.48 -13.04
C GLY A 155 11.29 -15.10 -13.77
N LYS A 156 10.07 -14.81 -13.31
CA LYS A 156 8.83 -15.32 -13.93
C LYS A 156 8.33 -14.38 -15.01
N SER A 157 7.60 -14.92 -15.98
CA SER A 157 6.96 -14.12 -17.03
C SER A 157 5.94 -13.15 -16.41
N LYS A 158 5.97 -11.88 -16.84
CA LYS A 158 5.04 -10.84 -16.35
C LYS A 158 3.58 -11.24 -16.46
N GLY A 159 3.20 -11.94 -17.54
CA GLY A 159 1.84 -12.42 -17.76
C GLY A 159 1.33 -13.50 -16.79
N GLN A 160 2.21 -14.07 -15.95
CA GLN A 160 1.82 -15.01 -14.90
C GLN A 160 1.36 -14.31 -13.60
N PHE A 161 1.64 -13.01 -13.46
CA PHE A 161 1.31 -12.24 -12.26
C PHE A 161 0.10 -11.34 -12.44
N TYR A 162 -0.01 -10.68 -13.60
CA TYR A 162 -1.08 -9.73 -13.88
C TYR A 162 -1.21 -9.47 -15.38
N THR A 163 -2.36 -8.93 -15.80
CA THR A 163 -2.55 -8.47 -17.18
C THR A 163 -2.07 -7.02 -17.25
N PRO A 164 -1.04 -6.69 -18.06
CA PRO A 164 -0.58 -5.32 -18.21
C PRO A 164 -1.71 -4.37 -18.65
N ALA A 165 -1.69 -3.13 -18.13
CA ALA A 165 -2.71 -2.13 -18.42
C ALA A 165 -2.87 -1.86 -19.93
N GLU A 166 -1.77 -1.91 -20.69
CA GLU A 166 -1.81 -1.75 -22.14
C GLU A 166 -2.64 -2.84 -22.83
N VAL A 167 -2.53 -4.08 -22.35
CA VAL A 167 -3.32 -5.22 -22.86
C VAL A 167 -4.79 -5.04 -22.47
N SER A 168 -5.07 -4.71 -21.21
CA SER A 168 -6.42 -4.45 -20.71
C SER A 168 -7.12 -3.33 -21.48
N ARG A 169 -6.39 -2.23 -21.79
CA ARG A 169 -6.91 -1.12 -22.60
C ARG A 169 -7.22 -1.55 -24.06
N VAL A 170 -6.37 -2.36 -24.67
CA VAL A 170 -6.63 -2.92 -25.99
C VAL A 170 -7.88 -3.79 -25.96
N MET A 171 -7.99 -4.68 -24.99
CA MET A 171 -9.17 -5.55 -24.82
C MET A 171 -10.44 -4.71 -24.63
N ALA A 172 -10.43 -3.70 -23.77
CA ALA A 172 -11.57 -2.81 -23.54
C ALA A 172 -11.99 -2.08 -24.82
N LYS A 173 -11.03 -1.61 -25.62
CA LYS A 173 -11.34 -0.97 -26.93
C LYS A 173 -11.92 -1.95 -27.94
N VAL A 174 -11.39 -3.18 -28.01
CA VAL A 174 -11.89 -4.22 -28.94
C VAL A 174 -13.34 -4.59 -28.63
N ILE A 175 -13.70 -4.69 -27.35
CA ILE A 175 -15.09 -5.01 -26.94
C ILE A 175 -16.00 -3.78 -26.82
N GLY A 176 -15.51 -2.60 -27.18
CA GLY A 176 -16.31 -1.37 -27.27
C GLY A 176 -16.58 -0.65 -25.95
N LEU A 177 -15.89 -0.97 -24.87
CA LEU A 177 -16.05 -0.30 -23.57
C LEU A 177 -15.40 1.11 -23.51
N GLY A 178 -14.73 1.53 -24.55
CA GLY A 178 -14.00 2.82 -24.59
C GLY A 178 -14.84 4.03 -25.03
N ASN A 179 -16.14 3.88 -25.23
CA ASN A 179 -17.05 4.93 -25.71
C ASN A 179 -18.28 5.13 -24.79
N ALA A 180 -18.19 4.70 -23.53
CA ALA A 180 -19.22 4.94 -22.53
C ALA A 180 -18.83 6.09 -21.60
#